data_42edb7155b044bd1f2b03ed8ad424801
#
_entry.id   42edb7155b044bd1f2b03ed8ad424801
#
_cell.length_a   1.000
_cell.length_b   1.000
_cell.length_c   1.000
_cell.angle_alpha   90.00
_cell.angle_beta   90.00
_cell.angle_gamma   90.00
#
_symmetry.space_group_name_H-M   'P 1'
#
loop_
_entity.id
_entity.type
_entity.pdbx_description
1 polymer ?
#
loop_
_entity_poly.entity_id
_entity_poly.type
_entity_poly.pdbx_seq_one_letter_code
_entity_poly.pdbx_strand_id
1 'polypeptide(L)'
;MPPASPRPLPEAVATDAPVVPLVQPAARLMAHAAAWLMLVGLLTGGYVSAAMTGKVPADPHMALAAHLNALMGTFFLLGVAWTLPMLRYGPAGQRRLAWAVIVANWANWGITCVKAWLRVSGVDLIGQPTNDAVFGALTVSVVLPALVAAGAWVYGFRRAGAR
;
A
#
# COMPACT_ATOMS: atom_id res chain seq x y z
N MET A 1 41.70 32.81 57.85
CA MET A 1 40.66 31.98 57.37
C MET A 1 40.70 32.04 55.83
N PRO A 2 40.95 30.95 55.11
CA PRO A 2 40.91 30.95 53.67
C PRO A 2 39.43 30.95 53.19
N PRO A 3 39.08 31.57 52.06
CA PRO A 3 37.72 31.58 51.53
C PRO A 3 37.29 30.19 51.11
N ALA A 4 36.02 29.84 51.39
CA ALA A 4 35.45 28.57 51.05
C ALA A 4 35.30 28.45 49.51
N SER A 5 35.76 27.33 48.94
CA SER A 5 35.59 27.02 47.51
C SER A 5 34.11 26.95 47.12
N PRO A 6 33.70 27.54 46.01
CA PRO A 6 32.30 27.44 45.54
C PRO A 6 31.94 25.97 45.28
N ARG A 7 30.78 25.57 45.81
CA ARG A 7 30.22 24.21 45.60
C ARG A 7 29.84 24.08 44.12
N PRO A 8 30.25 23.00 43.41
CA PRO A 8 29.84 22.79 42.01
C PRO A 8 28.31 22.67 41.95
N LEU A 9 27.72 23.34 40.97
CA LEU A 9 26.29 23.23 40.67
C LEU A 9 25.99 21.80 40.26
N PRO A 10 24.83 21.25 40.68
CA PRO A 10 24.42 19.93 40.24
C PRO A 10 24.36 19.92 38.71
N GLU A 11 25.09 18.96 38.12
CA GLU A 11 25.06 18.68 36.69
C GLU A 11 23.61 18.40 36.28
N ALA A 12 23.09 19.25 35.39
CA ALA A 12 21.72 19.07 34.88
C ALA A 12 21.65 17.69 34.23
N VAL A 13 20.95 16.78 34.89
CA VAL A 13 20.62 15.47 34.31
C VAL A 13 19.86 15.76 33.00
N ALA A 14 20.58 15.61 31.89
CA ALA A 14 19.95 15.63 30.59
C ALA A 14 18.90 14.50 30.57
N THR A 15 17.64 14.87 30.73
CA THR A 15 16.53 13.97 30.56
C THR A 15 16.57 13.55 29.09
N ASP A 16 17.09 12.34 28.81
CA ASP A 16 16.90 11.64 27.55
C ASP A 16 15.40 11.41 27.36
N ALA A 17 14.71 12.46 26.90
CA ALA A 17 13.33 12.29 26.44
C ALA A 17 13.36 11.29 25.30
N PRO A 18 12.53 10.22 25.32
CA PRO A 18 12.51 9.23 24.27
C PRO A 18 12.24 9.96 22.94
N VAL A 19 13.23 9.92 22.04
CA VAL A 19 13.07 10.43 20.67
C VAL A 19 12.04 9.54 20.00
N VAL A 20 10.77 9.98 19.98
CA VAL A 20 9.73 9.30 19.20
C VAL A 20 10.15 9.40 17.74
N PRO A 21 10.44 8.28 17.06
CA PRO A 21 10.85 8.32 15.66
C PRO A 21 9.75 8.99 14.85
N LEU A 22 10.06 10.11 14.20
CA LEU A 22 9.12 10.77 13.30
C LEU A 22 8.74 9.77 12.20
N VAL A 23 7.47 9.36 12.18
CA VAL A 23 6.94 8.45 11.16
C VAL A 23 7.16 9.09 9.80
N GLN A 24 7.86 8.40 8.91
CA GLN A 24 8.17 8.90 7.58
C GLN A 24 6.87 9.25 6.81
N PRO A 25 6.80 10.40 6.14
CA PRO A 25 5.58 10.85 5.45
C PRO A 25 5.04 9.81 4.44
N ALA A 26 5.93 9.11 3.73
CA ALA A 26 5.55 8.06 2.79
C ALA A 26 4.91 6.84 3.49
N ALA A 27 5.44 6.42 4.63
CA ALA A 27 4.87 5.32 5.41
C ALA A 27 3.49 5.69 5.96
N ARG A 28 3.32 6.92 6.45
CA ARG A 28 2.01 7.43 6.92
C ARG A 28 0.99 7.48 5.78
N LEU A 29 1.39 7.94 4.61
CA LEU A 29 0.54 7.95 3.41
C LEU A 29 0.05 6.54 3.06
N MET A 30 0.97 5.57 3.03
CA MET A 30 0.64 4.16 2.74
C MET A 30 -0.28 3.56 3.81
N ALA A 31 -0.01 3.81 5.08
CA ALA A 31 -0.85 3.32 6.18
C ALA A 31 -2.28 3.89 6.09
N HIS A 32 -2.42 5.19 5.75
CA HIS A 32 -3.71 5.81 5.54
C HIS A 32 -4.45 5.20 4.33
N ALA A 33 -3.75 5.03 3.20
CA ALA A 33 -4.31 4.37 2.02
C ALA A 33 -4.72 2.91 2.30
N ALA A 34 -3.93 2.19 3.10
CA ALA A 34 -4.24 0.82 3.54
C ALA A 34 -5.48 0.76 4.42
N ALA A 35 -5.63 1.70 5.37
CA ALA A 35 -6.81 1.75 6.25
C ALA A 35 -8.10 1.97 5.44
N TRP A 36 -8.07 2.86 4.46
CA TRP A 36 -9.21 3.07 3.56
C TRP A 36 -9.47 1.85 2.67
N LEU A 37 -8.41 1.22 2.14
CA LEU A 37 -8.56 0.02 1.31
C LEU A 37 -9.15 -1.15 2.12
N MET A 38 -8.76 -1.30 3.38
CA MET A 38 -9.37 -2.26 4.30
C MET A 38 -10.87 -1.99 4.49
N LEU A 39 -11.23 -0.73 4.76
CA LEU A 39 -12.63 -0.35 4.97
C LEU A 39 -13.49 -0.68 3.73
N VAL A 40 -13.06 -0.23 2.55
CA VAL A 40 -13.82 -0.52 1.31
C VAL A 40 -13.79 -2.01 0.98
N GLY A 41 -12.71 -2.71 1.31
CA GLY A 41 -12.62 -4.15 1.18
C GLY A 41 -13.67 -4.88 2.03
N LEU A 42 -13.81 -4.51 3.29
CA LEU A 42 -14.84 -5.07 4.18
C LEU A 42 -16.26 -4.77 3.68
N LEU A 43 -16.51 -3.53 3.22
CA LEU A 43 -17.79 -3.16 2.59
C LEU A 43 -18.07 -3.96 1.31
N THR A 44 -17.02 -4.27 0.54
CA THR A 44 -17.13 -5.14 -0.66
C THR A 44 -17.61 -6.55 -0.29
N GLY A 45 -17.40 -7.02 0.94
CA GLY A 45 -17.99 -8.27 1.45
C GLY A 45 -19.53 -8.29 1.39
N GLY A 46 -20.17 -7.14 1.63
CA GLY A 46 -21.61 -6.96 1.43
C GLY A 46 -22.01 -7.10 -0.04
N TYR A 47 -21.21 -6.55 -0.96
CA TYR A 47 -21.41 -6.74 -2.41
C TYR A 47 -21.27 -8.20 -2.83
N VAL A 48 -20.28 -8.92 -2.27
CA VAL A 48 -20.12 -10.38 -2.48
C VAL A 48 -21.38 -11.12 -2.06
N SER A 49 -21.88 -10.85 -0.85
CA SER A 49 -23.12 -11.49 -0.35
C SER A 49 -24.32 -11.20 -1.26
N ALA A 50 -24.48 -9.97 -1.72
CA ALA A 50 -25.55 -9.59 -2.62
C ALA A 50 -25.45 -10.27 -4.00
N ALA A 51 -24.22 -10.42 -4.54
CA ALA A 51 -23.98 -11.13 -5.79
C ALA A 51 -24.24 -12.64 -5.65
N MET A 52 -23.76 -13.27 -4.56
CA MET A 52 -23.96 -14.70 -4.31
C MET A 52 -25.43 -15.07 -4.09
N THR A 53 -26.23 -14.17 -3.52
CA THR A 53 -27.67 -14.37 -3.31
C THR A 53 -28.55 -13.90 -4.47
N GLY A 54 -27.95 -13.48 -5.58
CA GLY A 54 -28.68 -13.00 -6.76
C GLY A 54 -29.41 -11.66 -6.60
N LYS A 55 -29.15 -10.93 -5.51
CA LYS A 55 -29.77 -9.62 -5.25
C LYS A 55 -29.23 -8.52 -6.17
N VAL A 56 -28.03 -8.70 -6.69
CA VAL A 56 -27.40 -7.82 -7.67
C VAL A 56 -26.93 -8.63 -8.89
N PRO A 57 -27.04 -8.07 -10.12
CA PRO A 57 -26.66 -8.78 -11.35
C PRO A 57 -25.15 -8.67 -11.58
N ALA A 58 -24.34 -9.29 -10.73
CA ALA A 58 -22.88 -9.29 -10.80
C ALA A 58 -22.33 -10.73 -10.82
N ASP A 59 -21.08 -10.89 -11.30
CA ASP A 59 -20.36 -12.16 -11.19
C ASP A 59 -19.90 -12.37 -9.75
N PRO A 60 -20.37 -13.43 -9.05
CA PRO A 60 -20.01 -13.65 -7.64
C PRO A 60 -18.53 -13.94 -7.42
N HIS A 61 -17.88 -14.64 -8.37
CA HIS A 61 -16.45 -14.96 -8.24
C HIS A 61 -15.58 -13.71 -8.39
N MET A 62 -15.93 -12.82 -9.33
CA MET A 62 -15.22 -11.55 -9.49
C MET A 62 -15.50 -10.60 -8.33
N ALA A 63 -16.70 -10.60 -7.75
CA ALA A 63 -17.02 -9.84 -6.54
C ALA A 63 -16.16 -10.34 -5.35
N LEU A 64 -16.05 -11.66 -5.17
CA LEU A 64 -15.18 -12.26 -4.16
C LEU A 64 -13.71 -11.90 -4.40
N ALA A 65 -13.25 -11.97 -5.66
CA ALA A 65 -11.89 -11.57 -6.01
C ALA A 65 -11.62 -10.09 -5.67
N ALA A 66 -12.57 -9.19 -5.93
CA ALA A 66 -12.45 -7.78 -5.55
C ALA A 66 -12.31 -7.59 -4.03
N HIS A 67 -13.12 -8.29 -3.24
CA HIS A 67 -13.02 -8.30 -1.78
C HIS A 67 -11.63 -8.75 -1.32
N LEU A 68 -11.15 -9.89 -1.81
CA LEU A 68 -9.83 -10.43 -1.45
C LEU A 68 -8.69 -9.53 -1.92
N ASN A 69 -8.79 -8.93 -3.11
CA ASN A 69 -7.79 -7.99 -3.62
C ASN A 69 -7.62 -6.77 -2.70
N ALA A 70 -8.72 -6.24 -2.14
CA ALA A 70 -8.66 -5.14 -1.19
C ALA A 70 -7.97 -5.56 0.12
N LEU A 71 -8.34 -6.72 0.69
CA LEU A 71 -7.74 -7.22 1.93
C LEU A 71 -6.24 -7.50 1.74
N MET A 72 -5.87 -8.25 0.70
CA MET A 72 -4.47 -8.57 0.40
C MET A 72 -3.66 -7.32 0.06
N GLY A 73 -4.25 -6.39 -0.70
CA GLY A 73 -3.65 -5.10 -1.02
C GLY A 73 -3.37 -4.25 0.23
N THR A 74 -4.25 -4.30 1.22
CA THR A 74 -4.04 -3.65 2.52
C THR A 74 -2.79 -4.19 3.21
N PHE A 75 -2.66 -5.51 3.31
CA PHE A 75 -1.47 -6.12 3.94
C PHE A 75 -0.20 -5.84 3.15
N PHE A 76 -0.27 -5.82 1.82
CA PHE A 76 0.88 -5.46 0.99
C PHE A 76 1.31 -4.00 1.22
N LEU A 77 0.36 -3.06 1.25
CA LEU A 77 0.63 -1.65 1.59
C LEU A 77 1.29 -1.50 2.96
N LEU A 78 0.77 -2.18 3.99
CA LEU A 78 1.34 -2.14 5.33
C LEU A 78 2.72 -2.77 5.39
N GLY A 79 2.96 -3.89 4.70
CA GLY A 79 4.26 -4.55 4.64
C GLY A 79 5.34 -3.67 4.00
N VAL A 80 5.01 -3.00 2.88
CA VAL A 80 5.94 -2.05 2.25
C VAL A 80 6.15 -0.82 3.14
N ALA A 81 5.08 -0.26 3.75
CA ALA A 81 5.19 0.88 4.66
C ALA A 81 6.11 0.60 5.85
N TRP A 82 6.00 -0.59 6.45
CA TRP A 82 6.85 -1.06 7.55
C TRP A 82 8.33 -1.14 7.16
N THR A 83 8.60 -1.58 5.94
CA THR A 83 9.98 -1.80 5.47
C THR A 83 10.61 -0.58 4.80
N LEU A 84 9.87 0.52 4.57
CA LEU A 84 10.40 1.75 3.95
C LEU A 84 11.69 2.27 4.60
N PRO A 85 11.83 2.32 5.95
CA PRO A 85 13.06 2.79 6.58
C PRO A 85 14.29 1.91 6.30
N MET A 86 14.08 0.65 5.91
CA MET A 86 15.14 -0.31 5.62
C MET A 86 15.67 -0.17 4.18
N LEU A 87 14.96 0.61 3.34
CA LEU A 87 15.31 0.75 1.93
C LEU A 87 16.35 1.84 1.73
N ARG A 88 17.24 1.64 0.77
CA ARG A 88 18.29 2.59 0.38
C ARG A 88 17.79 3.89 -0.26
N TYR A 89 16.50 4.01 -0.47
CA TYR A 89 15.91 5.17 -1.15
C TYR A 89 15.84 6.40 -0.25
N GLY A 90 16.21 7.56 -0.79
CA GLY A 90 15.89 8.85 -0.17
C GLY A 90 14.38 9.15 -0.24
N PRO A 91 13.94 10.27 0.39
CA PRO A 91 12.51 10.60 0.55
C PRO A 91 11.72 10.61 -0.77
N ALA A 92 12.31 11.11 -1.85
CA ALA A 92 11.66 11.13 -3.18
C ALA A 92 11.45 9.72 -3.74
N GLY A 93 12.44 8.82 -3.60
CA GLY A 93 12.34 7.43 -4.04
C GLY A 93 11.28 6.65 -3.24
N GLN A 94 11.27 6.81 -1.92
CA GLN A 94 10.26 6.22 -1.04
C GLN A 94 8.85 6.69 -1.40
N ARG A 95 8.67 7.99 -1.70
CA ARG A 95 7.38 8.54 -2.12
C ARG A 95 6.92 7.97 -3.47
N ARG A 96 7.83 7.82 -4.45
CA ARG A 96 7.50 7.19 -5.75
C ARG A 96 7.09 5.74 -5.58
N LEU A 97 7.82 4.96 -4.77
CA LEU A 97 7.45 3.58 -4.44
C LEU A 97 6.09 3.52 -3.76
N ALA A 98 5.84 4.39 -2.77
CA ALA A 98 4.57 4.44 -2.07
C ALA A 98 3.39 4.67 -3.03
N TRP A 99 3.50 5.65 -3.93
CA TRP A 99 2.45 5.93 -4.90
C TRP A 99 2.25 4.78 -5.89
N ALA A 100 3.31 4.15 -6.38
CA ALA A 100 3.20 3.00 -7.30
C ALA A 100 2.43 1.85 -6.63
N VAL A 101 2.74 1.52 -5.37
CA VAL A 101 2.04 0.47 -4.62
C VAL A 101 0.59 0.85 -4.33
N ILE A 102 0.32 2.11 -3.92
CA ILE A 102 -1.04 2.58 -3.65
C ILE A 102 -1.90 2.48 -4.92
N VAL A 103 -1.43 3.05 -6.03
CA VAL A 103 -2.18 3.06 -7.29
C VAL A 103 -2.47 1.65 -7.77
N ALA A 104 -1.48 0.75 -7.77
CA ALA A 104 -1.66 -0.62 -8.22
C ALA A 104 -2.73 -1.36 -7.40
N ASN A 105 -2.72 -1.24 -6.06
CA ASN A 105 -3.66 -1.97 -5.21
C ASN A 105 -5.07 -1.39 -5.26
N TRP A 106 -5.22 -0.07 -5.29
CA TRP A 106 -6.52 0.58 -5.42
C TRP A 106 -7.14 0.33 -6.80
N ALA A 107 -6.33 0.40 -7.89
CA ALA A 107 -6.78 0.07 -9.24
C ALA A 107 -7.20 -1.41 -9.34
N ASN A 108 -6.44 -2.33 -8.73
CA ASN A 108 -6.78 -3.75 -8.72
C ASN A 108 -8.14 -4.01 -8.09
N TRP A 109 -8.41 -3.44 -6.92
CA TRP A 109 -9.71 -3.53 -6.27
C TRP A 109 -10.82 -2.94 -7.14
N GLY A 110 -10.67 -1.67 -7.59
CA GLY A 110 -11.70 -0.95 -8.33
C GLY A 110 -12.03 -1.60 -9.68
N ILE A 111 -11.01 -1.97 -10.47
CA ILE A 111 -11.23 -2.62 -11.77
C ILE A 111 -11.86 -4.00 -11.58
N THR A 112 -11.51 -4.75 -10.53
CA THR A 112 -12.12 -6.05 -10.26
C THR A 112 -13.59 -5.92 -9.84
N CYS A 113 -13.98 -4.85 -9.12
CA CYS A 113 -15.39 -4.53 -8.89
C CYS A 113 -16.13 -4.25 -10.20
N VAL A 114 -15.51 -3.49 -11.11
CA VAL A 114 -16.09 -3.23 -12.45
C VAL A 114 -16.22 -4.51 -13.26
N LYS A 115 -15.23 -5.41 -13.23
CA LYS A 115 -15.31 -6.73 -13.86
C LYS A 115 -16.51 -7.54 -13.35
N ALA A 116 -16.71 -7.56 -12.04
CA ALA A 116 -17.84 -8.25 -11.43
C ALA A 116 -19.17 -7.69 -11.94
N TRP A 117 -19.30 -6.37 -12.01
CA TRP A 117 -20.49 -5.69 -12.48
C TRP A 117 -20.77 -5.93 -13.96
N LEU A 118 -19.74 -5.81 -14.81
CA LEU A 118 -19.82 -6.00 -16.24
C LEU A 118 -19.85 -7.49 -16.64
N ARG A 119 -19.57 -8.41 -15.73
CA ARG A 119 -19.48 -9.86 -15.96
C ARG A 119 -18.48 -10.21 -17.07
N VAL A 120 -17.35 -9.52 -17.09
CA VAL A 120 -16.27 -9.74 -18.06
C VAL A 120 -15.05 -10.37 -17.38
N SER A 121 -14.33 -11.22 -18.10
CA SER A 121 -13.12 -11.87 -17.60
C SER A 121 -11.95 -10.89 -17.48
N GLY A 122 -11.67 -10.12 -18.54
CA GLY A 122 -10.57 -9.17 -18.60
C GLY A 122 -9.18 -9.77 -18.32
N VAL A 123 -8.97 -11.05 -18.64
CA VAL A 123 -7.69 -11.76 -18.44
C VAL A 123 -6.91 -11.96 -19.72
N ASP A 124 -7.55 -11.86 -20.87
CA ASP A 124 -6.96 -11.96 -22.20
C ASP A 124 -7.73 -11.11 -23.23
N LEU A 125 -7.16 -10.98 -24.42
CA LEU A 125 -7.78 -10.29 -25.55
C LEU A 125 -8.65 -11.28 -26.33
N ILE A 126 -9.95 -11.06 -26.33
CA ILE A 126 -10.94 -11.95 -26.99
C ILE A 126 -11.70 -11.26 -28.13
N GLY A 127 -11.31 -10.03 -28.49
CA GLY A 127 -11.97 -9.25 -29.53
C GLY A 127 -13.29 -8.60 -29.08
N GLN A 128 -13.63 -8.63 -27.80
CA GLN A 128 -14.77 -7.92 -27.22
C GLN A 128 -14.31 -6.57 -26.64
N PRO A 129 -14.80 -5.43 -27.15
CA PRO A 129 -14.26 -4.12 -26.75
C PRO A 129 -14.26 -3.86 -25.24
N THR A 130 -15.34 -4.25 -24.54
CA THR A 130 -15.43 -4.06 -23.08
C THR A 130 -14.42 -4.93 -22.33
N ASN A 131 -14.30 -6.21 -22.70
CA ASN A 131 -13.33 -7.12 -22.08
C ASN A 131 -11.89 -6.65 -22.32
N ASP A 132 -11.59 -6.28 -23.58
CA ASP A 132 -10.25 -5.89 -24.00
C ASP A 132 -9.83 -4.55 -23.38
N ALA A 133 -10.78 -3.63 -23.19
CA ALA A 133 -10.53 -2.39 -22.43
C ALA A 133 -10.21 -2.67 -20.95
N VAL A 134 -10.94 -3.61 -20.32
CA VAL A 134 -10.66 -4.02 -18.94
C VAL A 134 -9.32 -4.74 -18.83
N PHE A 135 -8.97 -5.61 -19.76
CA PHE A 135 -7.66 -6.25 -19.84
C PHE A 135 -6.53 -5.21 -19.95
N GLY A 136 -6.67 -4.23 -20.85
CA GLY A 136 -5.72 -3.14 -21.01
C GLY A 136 -5.59 -2.29 -19.74
N ALA A 137 -6.71 -1.94 -19.12
CA ALA A 137 -6.72 -1.19 -17.85
C ALA A 137 -6.01 -1.95 -16.73
N LEU A 138 -6.27 -3.25 -16.55
CA LEU A 138 -5.56 -4.09 -15.56
C LEU A 138 -4.06 -4.15 -15.86
N THR A 139 -3.69 -4.38 -17.11
CA THR A 139 -2.27 -4.48 -17.50
C THR A 139 -1.52 -3.20 -17.17
N VAL A 140 -2.05 -2.05 -17.57
CA VAL A 140 -1.35 -0.76 -17.46
C VAL A 140 -1.38 -0.20 -16.04
N SER A 141 -2.51 -0.31 -15.32
CA SER A 141 -2.66 0.33 -14.01
C SER A 141 -2.43 -0.60 -12.81
N VAL A 142 -2.39 -1.92 -13.03
CA VAL A 142 -2.18 -2.91 -11.96
C VAL A 142 -0.91 -3.71 -12.20
N VAL A 143 -0.84 -4.49 -13.28
CA VAL A 143 0.22 -5.48 -13.47
C VAL A 143 1.58 -4.79 -13.62
N LEU A 144 1.72 -3.84 -14.54
CA LEU A 144 2.97 -3.14 -14.77
C LEU A 144 3.43 -2.35 -13.53
N PRO A 145 2.59 -1.50 -12.90
CA PRO A 145 3.00 -0.79 -11.69
C PRO A 145 3.32 -1.71 -10.52
N ALA A 146 2.59 -2.82 -10.34
CA ALA A 146 2.86 -3.78 -9.28
C ALA A 146 4.22 -4.47 -9.46
N LEU A 147 4.55 -4.90 -10.68
CA LEU A 147 5.84 -5.53 -10.99
C LEU A 147 7.00 -4.54 -10.80
N VAL A 148 6.85 -3.30 -11.30
CA VAL A 148 7.86 -2.25 -11.12
C VAL A 148 8.03 -1.92 -9.64
N ALA A 149 6.94 -1.79 -8.88
CA ALA A 149 7.00 -1.51 -7.45
C ALA A 149 7.63 -2.66 -6.66
N ALA A 150 7.27 -3.92 -6.96
CA ALA A 150 7.87 -5.09 -6.31
C ALA A 150 9.37 -5.21 -6.64
N GLY A 151 9.75 -5.02 -7.89
CA GLY A 151 11.17 -4.97 -8.31
C GLY A 151 11.96 -3.86 -7.63
N ALA A 152 11.39 -2.66 -7.55
CA ALA A 152 11.97 -1.54 -6.81
C ALA A 152 12.08 -1.85 -5.32
N TRP A 153 11.07 -2.47 -4.72
CA TRP A 153 11.10 -2.87 -3.31
C TRP A 153 12.24 -3.86 -3.03
N VAL A 154 12.37 -4.93 -3.82
CA VAL A 154 13.48 -5.89 -3.72
C VAL A 154 14.83 -5.20 -3.92
N TYR A 155 14.96 -4.35 -4.94
CA TYR A 155 16.19 -3.61 -5.20
C TYR A 155 16.56 -2.65 -4.06
N GLY A 156 15.56 -2.10 -3.38
CA GLY A 156 15.72 -1.18 -2.25
C GLY A 156 16.47 -1.78 -1.07
N PHE A 157 16.42 -3.11 -0.87
CA PHE A 157 17.15 -3.81 0.19
C PHE A 157 18.64 -4.07 -0.12
N ARG A 158 19.09 -3.85 -1.37
CA ARG A 158 20.51 -4.01 -1.68
C ARG A 158 21.34 -3.01 -0.88
N ARG A 159 22.38 -3.48 -0.22
CA ARG A 159 23.33 -2.61 0.48
C ARG A 159 23.92 -1.63 -0.53
N ALA A 160 23.99 -0.35 -0.18
CA ALA A 160 24.84 0.58 -0.92
C ALA A 160 26.26 0.02 -0.80
N GLY A 161 26.87 -0.37 -1.93
CA GLY A 161 28.24 -0.85 -1.91
C GLY A 161 29.10 0.20 -1.18
N ALA A 162 29.92 -0.24 -0.24
CA ALA A 162 30.92 0.61 0.36
C ALA A 162 31.81 1.15 -0.78
N ARG A 163 31.71 2.45 -1.06
CA ARG A 163 32.63 3.20 -1.92
C ARG A 163 33.71 3.77 -1.04
#